data_aeefde03e62200d039bfba001ed20c31
#
_entry.id   aeefde03e62200d039bfba001ed20c31
#
_cell.length_a   1.000
_cell.length_b   1.000
_cell.length_c   1.000
_cell.angle_alpha   90.00
_cell.angle_beta   90.00
_cell.angle_gamma   90.00
#
_symmetry.space_group_name_H-M   'P 1'
#
loop_
_entity.id
_entity.type
_entity.pdbx_description
1 polymer ?
#
loop_
_entity_poly.entity_id
_entity_poly.type
_entity_poly.pdbx_seq_one_letter_code
_entity_poly.pdbx_strand_id
1 'polypeptide(L)'
;MKIAMWSGPRNLSTALMYAFAARGDCAVWDEPFYGAYLNATHIDHPMKDEVIAAQNPDPVAVATGCLGPIPDGKPLFYQKHMTLHMIPAFDRGFMRGLTNVFLIRHPARVVASYAKKREGATLADIGFTQQAELFDEVAGWMG
;
A
#
# COMPACT_ATOMS: atom_id res chain seq x y z
N MET A 1 -5.02 1.10 -17.48
CA MET A 1 -3.93 0.38 -16.76
C MET A 1 -4.13 0.56 -15.25
N LYS A 2 -3.96 -0.48 -14.45
CA LYS A 2 -4.05 -0.44 -12.99
C LYS A 2 -2.69 -0.72 -12.39
N ILE A 3 -2.18 0.22 -11.60
CA ILE A 3 -0.84 0.17 -11.00
C ILE A 3 -1.00 0.02 -9.48
N ALA A 4 -0.45 -1.04 -8.92
CA ALA A 4 -0.26 -1.20 -7.49
C ALA A 4 1.16 -0.77 -7.12
N MET A 5 1.29 0.37 -6.45
CA MET A 5 2.56 0.90 -5.98
C MET A 5 2.78 0.48 -4.52
N TRP A 6 3.68 -0.45 -4.32
CA TRP A 6 4.06 -0.99 -3.02
C TRP A 6 5.21 -0.23 -2.40
N SER A 7 5.10 0.17 -1.16
CA SER A 7 6.20 0.82 -0.43
C SER A 7 6.11 0.59 1.08
N GLY A 8 7.24 0.64 1.75
CA GLY A 8 7.29 0.87 3.19
C GLY A 8 7.04 2.34 3.53
N PRO A 9 6.91 2.68 4.82
CA PRO A 9 6.74 4.06 5.27
C PRO A 9 7.97 4.91 4.91
N ARG A 10 7.78 6.22 4.77
CA ARG A 10 8.83 7.23 4.52
C ARG A 10 9.57 7.08 3.18
N ASN A 11 8.96 6.40 2.20
CA ASN A 11 9.51 6.22 0.85
C ASN A 11 9.04 7.28 -0.17
N LEU A 12 8.45 8.39 0.27
CA LEU A 12 7.90 9.44 -0.59
C LEU A 12 6.71 8.99 -1.48
N SER A 13 6.07 7.88 -1.14
CA SER A 13 4.96 7.30 -1.92
C SER A 13 3.76 8.23 -2.03
N THR A 14 3.46 9.01 -0.99
CA THR A 14 2.36 10.00 -1.01
C THR A 14 2.65 11.13 -2.01
N ALA A 15 3.89 11.64 -2.05
CA ALA A 15 4.27 12.67 -3.02
C ALA A 15 4.17 12.14 -4.47
N LEU A 16 4.57 10.89 -4.68
CA LEU A 16 4.44 10.23 -5.98
C LEU A 16 2.96 10.05 -6.37
N MET A 17 2.11 9.63 -5.45
CA MET A 17 0.66 9.53 -5.68
C MET A 17 0.05 10.86 -6.12
N TYR A 18 0.40 11.97 -5.44
CA TYR A 18 -0.07 13.29 -5.84
C TYR A 18 0.46 13.72 -7.22
N ALA A 19 1.68 13.32 -7.59
CA ALA A 19 2.19 13.57 -8.94
C ALA A 19 1.37 12.83 -10.01
N PHE A 20 0.92 11.58 -9.73
CA PHE A 20 0.01 10.86 -10.61
C PHE A 20 -1.39 11.51 -10.65
N ALA A 21 -1.92 11.96 -9.51
CA ALA A 21 -3.20 12.66 -9.45
C ALA A 21 -3.19 13.96 -10.28
N ALA A 22 -2.10 14.71 -10.22
CA ALA A 22 -1.93 15.98 -10.93
C ALA A 22 -1.92 15.84 -12.47
N ARG A 23 -1.73 14.63 -13.02
CA ARG A 23 -1.78 14.37 -14.46
C ARG A 23 -3.16 14.62 -15.07
N GLY A 24 -4.24 14.52 -14.29
CA GLY A 24 -5.62 14.62 -14.77
C GLY A 24 -6.19 13.35 -15.41
N ASP A 25 -5.35 12.50 -16.00
CA ASP A 25 -5.72 11.23 -16.66
C ASP A 25 -5.63 10.00 -15.72
N CYS A 26 -5.35 10.22 -14.44
CA CYS A 26 -5.14 9.17 -13.46
C CYS A 26 -6.09 9.28 -12.27
N ALA A 27 -6.82 8.22 -11.96
CA ALA A 27 -7.48 8.05 -10.68
C ALA A 27 -6.47 7.55 -9.64
N VAL A 28 -6.61 7.98 -8.39
CA VAL A 28 -5.71 7.56 -7.31
C VAL A 28 -6.51 6.96 -6.15
N TRP A 29 -5.92 5.99 -5.46
CA TRP A 29 -6.46 5.42 -4.23
C TRP A 29 -5.34 5.29 -3.21
N ASP A 30 -5.51 5.97 -2.07
CA ASP A 30 -4.52 5.99 -1.00
C ASP A 30 -4.81 4.88 0.01
N GLU A 31 -3.84 4.00 0.19
CA GLU A 31 -3.80 2.94 1.19
C GLU A 31 -5.10 2.12 1.29
N PRO A 32 -5.54 1.45 0.20
CA PRO A 32 -6.83 0.75 0.15
C PRO A 32 -7.05 -0.26 1.29
N PHE A 33 -5.99 -0.96 1.71
CA PHE A 33 -6.05 -2.00 2.74
C PHE A 33 -5.90 -1.50 4.18
N TYR A 34 -5.79 -0.18 4.40
CA TYR A 34 -5.51 0.34 5.74
C TYR A 34 -6.64 0.04 6.73
N GLY A 35 -7.90 0.26 6.36
CA GLY A 35 -9.06 -0.08 7.19
C GLY A 35 -9.15 -1.59 7.48
N ALA A 36 -8.93 -2.43 6.47
CA ALA A 36 -8.91 -3.89 6.64
C ALA A 36 -7.78 -4.35 7.57
N TYR A 37 -6.58 -3.76 7.41
CA TYR A 37 -5.43 -4.03 8.26
C TYR A 37 -5.70 -3.69 9.74
N LEU A 38 -6.21 -2.50 10.02
CA LEU A 38 -6.55 -2.06 11.39
C LEU A 38 -7.64 -2.94 12.01
N ASN A 39 -8.64 -3.33 11.21
CA ASN A 39 -9.72 -4.22 11.65
C ASN A 39 -9.20 -5.63 11.96
N ALA A 40 -8.30 -6.18 11.17
CA ALA A 40 -7.78 -7.54 11.35
C ALA A 40 -6.73 -7.63 12.47
N THR A 41 -5.90 -6.62 12.65
CA THR A 41 -4.78 -6.66 13.61
C THR A 41 -5.15 -6.13 14.99
N HIS A 42 -6.20 -5.35 15.10
CA HIS A 42 -6.64 -4.69 16.33
C HIS A 42 -5.53 -3.87 17.04
N ILE A 43 -4.50 -3.47 16.30
CA ILE A 43 -3.42 -2.64 16.86
C ILE A 43 -3.98 -1.33 17.40
N ASP A 44 -3.37 -0.83 18.46
CA ASP A 44 -3.67 0.51 18.97
C ASP A 44 -3.03 1.55 18.05
N HIS A 45 -3.87 2.30 17.36
CA HIS A 45 -3.45 3.32 16.41
C HIS A 45 -4.35 4.56 16.55
N PRO A 46 -3.76 5.76 16.58
CA PRO A 46 -4.55 7.00 16.57
C PRO A 46 -5.54 7.01 15.40
N MET A 47 -6.78 7.41 15.67
CA MET A 47 -7.86 7.47 14.69
C MET A 47 -8.26 6.11 14.05
N LYS A 48 -7.99 4.99 14.75
CA LYS A 48 -8.31 3.65 14.26
C LYS A 48 -9.78 3.50 13.88
N ASP A 49 -10.68 3.90 14.78
CA ASP A 49 -12.12 3.72 14.58
C ASP A 49 -12.63 4.61 13.43
N GLU A 50 -12.10 5.82 13.31
CA GLU A 50 -12.42 6.73 12.20
C GLU A 50 -11.95 6.17 10.85
N VAL A 51 -10.76 5.58 10.80
CA VAL A 51 -10.24 4.95 9.58
C VAL A 51 -11.08 3.75 9.20
N ILE A 52 -11.42 2.86 10.15
CA ILE A 52 -12.28 1.69 9.89
C ILE A 52 -13.68 2.13 9.43
N ALA A 53 -14.22 3.20 10.01
CA ALA A 53 -15.52 3.74 9.60
C ALA A 53 -15.50 4.39 8.21
N ALA A 54 -14.36 4.98 7.81
CA ALA A 54 -14.22 5.68 6.53
C ALA A 54 -13.79 4.77 5.37
N GLN A 55 -13.17 3.63 5.67
CA GLN A 55 -12.67 2.67 4.69
C GLN A 55 -13.38 1.32 4.82
N ASN A 56 -13.28 0.49 3.77
CA ASN A 56 -13.85 -0.85 3.82
C ASN A 56 -12.98 -1.77 4.69
N PRO A 57 -13.52 -2.38 5.76
CA PRO A 57 -12.76 -3.28 6.64
C PRO A 57 -12.64 -4.72 6.10
N ASP A 58 -13.32 -5.05 4.99
CA ASP A 58 -13.27 -6.37 4.36
C ASP A 58 -12.17 -6.41 3.29
N PRO A 59 -11.09 -7.20 3.50
CA PRO A 59 -9.99 -7.28 2.53
C PRO A 59 -10.41 -7.88 1.18
N VAL A 60 -11.44 -8.72 1.14
CA VAL A 60 -11.94 -9.30 -0.12
C VAL A 60 -12.64 -8.23 -0.95
N ALA A 61 -13.45 -7.40 -0.32
CA ALA A 61 -14.12 -6.29 -1.00
C ALA A 61 -13.10 -5.25 -1.49
N VAL A 62 -12.05 -4.96 -0.70
CA VAL A 62 -10.95 -4.07 -1.12
C VAL A 62 -10.21 -4.63 -2.34
N ALA A 63 -9.82 -5.91 -2.31
CA ALA A 63 -9.16 -6.57 -3.43
C ALA A 63 -10.02 -6.53 -4.71
N THR A 64 -11.33 -6.78 -4.58
CA THR A 64 -12.31 -6.65 -5.67
C THR A 64 -12.33 -5.22 -6.23
N GLY A 65 -12.32 -4.22 -5.37
CA GLY A 65 -12.25 -2.80 -5.77
C GLY A 65 -10.96 -2.45 -6.52
N CYS A 66 -9.82 -3.01 -6.10
CA CYS A 66 -8.53 -2.83 -6.79
C CYS A 66 -8.58 -3.33 -8.25
N LEU A 67 -9.30 -4.41 -8.49
CA LEU A 67 -9.50 -5.00 -9.82
C LEU A 67 -10.70 -4.40 -10.58
N GLY A 68 -11.57 -3.68 -9.90
CA GLY A 68 -12.81 -3.12 -10.42
C GLY A 68 -12.62 -2.06 -11.51
N PRO A 69 -13.71 -1.47 -12.01
CA PRO A 69 -13.65 -0.38 -12.98
C PRO A 69 -12.80 0.79 -12.48
N ILE A 70 -12.06 1.42 -13.38
CA ILE A 70 -11.26 2.61 -13.04
C ILE A 70 -12.20 3.78 -12.78
N PRO A 71 -12.08 4.48 -11.64
CA PRO A 71 -12.93 5.62 -11.33
C PRO A 71 -12.91 6.69 -12.44
N ASP A 72 -14.04 7.34 -12.65
CA ASP A 72 -14.25 8.43 -13.64
C ASP A 72 -13.92 8.03 -15.08
N GLY A 73 -13.86 6.73 -15.40
CA GLY A 73 -13.52 6.24 -16.73
C GLY A 73 -12.10 6.61 -17.20
N LYS A 74 -11.20 6.96 -16.28
CA LYS A 74 -9.83 7.36 -16.61
C LYS A 74 -9.00 6.18 -17.14
N PRO A 75 -7.97 6.42 -17.96
CA PRO A 75 -7.11 5.37 -18.50
C PRO A 75 -6.17 4.75 -17.47
N LEU A 76 -5.85 5.48 -16.39
CA LEU A 76 -4.93 5.04 -15.33
C LEU A 76 -5.62 4.99 -13.98
N PHE A 77 -5.25 3.97 -13.19
CA PHE A 77 -5.62 3.85 -11.78
C PHE A 77 -4.35 3.55 -10.97
N TYR A 78 -3.90 4.52 -10.21
CA TYR A 78 -2.76 4.41 -9.33
C TYR A 78 -3.23 4.13 -7.90
N GLN A 79 -2.88 2.97 -7.38
CA GLN A 79 -3.21 2.52 -6.03
C GLN A 79 -1.92 2.56 -5.20
N LYS A 80 -1.85 3.44 -4.21
CA LYS A 80 -0.73 3.48 -3.29
C LYS A 80 -0.96 2.48 -2.17
N HIS A 81 -0.13 1.45 -2.11
CA HIS A 81 -0.19 0.40 -1.09
C HIS A 81 0.96 0.51 -0.10
N MET A 82 0.67 0.29 1.18
CA MET A 82 1.68 0.06 2.19
C MET A 82 1.91 -1.44 2.34
N THR A 83 3.16 -1.87 2.23
CA THR A 83 3.54 -3.29 2.36
C THR A 83 3.13 -3.88 3.72
N LEU A 84 3.17 -3.05 4.78
CA LEU A 84 2.74 -3.42 6.13
C LEU A 84 1.26 -3.79 6.23
N HIS A 85 0.41 -3.25 5.36
CA HIS A 85 -1.02 -3.54 5.38
C HIS A 85 -1.36 -4.88 4.72
N MET A 86 -0.44 -5.45 3.92
CA MET A 86 -0.62 -6.74 3.27
C MET A 86 -0.12 -7.88 4.15
N ILE A 87 -0.87 -8.14 5.23
CA ILE A 87 -0.56 -9.21 6.17
C ILE A 87 -0.76 -10.61 5.54
N PRO A 88 -0.11 -11.67 6.07
CA PRO A 88 -0.22 -13.03 5.52
C PRO A 88 -1.65 -13.59 5.48
N ALA A 89 -2.54 -13.08 6.32
CA ALA A 89 -3.95 -13.50 6.36
C ALA A 89 -4.78 -13.01 5.17
N PHE A 90 -4.28 -12.01 4.40
CA PHE A 90 -4.99 -11.49 3.24
C PHE A 90 -4.58 -12.23 1.96
N ASP A 91 -5.57 -12.59 1.15
CA ASP A 91 -5.30 -13.19 -0.17
C ASP A 91 -4.60 -12.19 -1.09
N ARG A 92 -3.47 -12.60 -1.65
CA ARG A 92 -2.65 -11.79 -2.56
C ARG A 92 -2.93 -12.07 -4.04
N GLY A 93 -3.85 -12.98 -4.33
CA GLY A 93 -4.20 -13.40 -5.70
C GLY A 93 -4.60 -12.23 -6.60
N PHE A 94 -5.24 -11.19 -6.05
CA PHE A 94 -5.65 -9.99 -6.80
C PHE A 94 -4.46 -9.24 -7.42
N MET A 95 -3.26 -9.34 -6.84
CA MET A 95 -2.06 -8.67 -7.34
C MET A 95 -1.68 -9.13 -8.74
N ARG A 96 -2.06 -10.37 -9.14
CA ARG A 96 -1.82 -10.90 -10.50
C ARG A 96 -2.56 -10.12 -11.59
N GLY A 97 -3.65 -9.43 -11.25
CA GLY A 97 -4.44 -8.58 -12.16
C GLY A 97 -3.96 -7.13 -12.24
N LEU A 98 -2.85 -6.79 -11.59
CA LEU A 98 -2.31 -5.44 -11.48
C LEU A 98 -0.88 -5.35 -12.02
N THR A 99 -0.48 -4.17 -12.45
CA THR A 99 0.94 -3.85 -12.67
C THR A 99 1.57 -3.51 -11.33
N ASN A 100 2.31 -4.45 -10.74
CA ASN A 100 2.95 -4.25 -9.45
C ASN A 100 4.28 -3.50 -9.62
N VAL A 101 4.46 -2.43 -8.86
CA VAL A 101 5.67 -1.61 -8.83
C VAL A 101 6.10 -1.45 -7.37
N PHE A 102 7.38 -1.61 -7.10
CA PHE A 102 7.94 -1.49 -5.76
C PHE A 102 8.81 -0.24 -5.65
N LEU A 103 8.37 0.71 -4.84
CA LEU A 103 9.10 1.95 -4.59
C LEU A 103 10.09 1.72 -3.45
N ILE A 104 11.36 1.91 -3.74
CA ILE A 104 12.44 1.79 -2.77
C ILE A 104 13.13 3.13 -2.55
N ARG A 105 13.60 3.34 -1.34
CA ARG A 105 14.43 4.48 -0.96
C ARG A 105 15.65 3.97 -0.20
N HIS A 106 16.77 4.67 -0.29
CA HIS A 106 17.99 4.28 0.43
C HIS A 106 17.69 4.06 1.93
N PRO A 107 18.01 2.87 2.50
CA PRO A 107 17.61 2.49 3.86
C PRO A 107 18.01 3.51 4.92
N ALA A 108 19.22 4.05 4.89
CA ALA A 108 19.67 5.04 5.85
C ALA A 108 18.78 6.32 5.85
N ARG A 109 18.24 6.71 4.68
CA ARG A 109 17.33 7.86 4.59
C ARG A 109 15.95 7.55 5.15
N VAL A 110 15.49 6.30 5.01
CA VAL A 110 14.22 5.84 5.60
C VAL A 110 14.34 5.83 7.11
N VAL A 111 15.38 5.19 7.65
CA VAL A 111 15.64 5.12 9.10
C VAL A 111 15.76 6.52 9.69
N ALA A 112 16.58 7.40 9.12
CA ALA A 112 16.73 8.78 9.59
C ALA A 112 15.42 9.57 9.57
N SER A 113 14.57 9.35 8.56
CA SER A 113 13.26 10.00 8.45
C SER A 113 12.25 9.44 9.44
N TYR A 114 12.31 8.15 9.73
CA TYR A 114 11.41 7.47 10.66
C TYR A 114 11.74 7.80 12.10
N ALA A 115 13.03 7.76 12.48
CA ALA A 115 13.52 8.06 13.82
C ALA A 115 13.16 9.48 14.31
N LYS A 116 12.97 10.43 13.39
CA LYS A 116 12.50 11.79 13.74
C LYS A 116 11.07 11.82 14.28
N LYS A 117 10.27 10.77 14.05
CA LYS A 117 8.85 10.73 14.43
C LYS A 117 8.53 9.65 15.47
N ARG A 118 9.37 8.63 15.59
CA ARG A 118 9.20 7.53 16.55
C ARG A 118 10.55 7.08 17.10
N GLU A 119 10.67 7.07 18.42
CA GLU A 119 11.80 6.42 19.11
C GLU A 119 11.60 4.90 19.07
N GLY A 120 12.70 4.14 18.96
CA GLY A 120 12.68 2.68 19.03
C GLY A 120 12.16 1.96 17.79
N ALA A 121 12.28 2.56 16.58
CA ALA A 121 11.89 1.92 15.32
C ALA A 121 12.61 0.58 15.09
N THR A 122 11.85 -0.45 14.76
CA THR A 122 12.35 -1.78 14.37
C THR A 122 12.38 -1.93 12.85
N LEU A 123 13.08 -2.96 12.34
CA LEU A 123 13.07 -3.31 10.93
C LEU A 123 11.65 -3.62 10.42
N ALA A 124 10.81 -4.22 11.26
CA ALA A 124 9.42 -4.50 10.93
C ALA A 124 8.61 -3.22 10.70
N ASP A 125 8.85 -2.18 11.50
CA ASP A 125 8.13 -0.90 11.38
C ASP A 125 8.44 -0.14 10.08
N ILE A 126 9.59 -0.38 9.47
CA ILE A 126 9.99 0.26 8.21
C ILE A 126 9.60 -0.54 6.97
N GLY A 127 9.05 -1.76 7.15
CA GLY A 127 8.40 -2.54 6.09
C GLY A 127 9.33 -3.14 5.03
N PHE A 128 10.65 -3.17 5.24
CA PHE A 128 11.58 -3.71 4.24
C PHE A 128 11.45 -5.21 4.06
N THR A 129 11.28 -5.96 5.14
CA THR A 129 11.09 -7.41 5.09
C THR A 129 9.84 -7.77 4.32
N GLN A 130 8.71 -7.15 4.66
CA GLN A 130 7.43 -7.36 3.99
C GLN A 130 7.49 -6.95 2.51
N GLN A 131 8.22 -5.89 2.19
CA GLN A 131 8.40 -5.46 0.81
C GLN A 131 9.20 -6.46 -0.01
N ALA A 132 10.27 -7.03 0.56
CA ALA A 132 11.06 -8.07 -0.10
C ALA A 132 10.23 -9.34 -0.33
N GLU A 133 9.48 -9.81 0.68
CA GLU A 133 8.58 -10.96 0.56
C GLU A 133 7.56 -10.79 -0.56
N LEU A 134 6.90 -9.62 -0.62
CA LEU A 134 5.92 -9.34 -1.67
C LEU A 134 6.56 -9.26 -3.05
N PHE A 135 7.78 -8.67 -3.14
CA PHE A 135 8.53 -8.60 -4.39
C PHE A 135 8.89 -10.00 -4.90
N ASP A 136 9.43 -10.86 -4.03
CA ASP A 136 9.83 -12.23 -4.40
C ASP A 136 8.61 -13.07 -4.84
N GLU A 137 7.47 -12.90 -4.17
CA GLU A 137 6.23 -13.55 -4.55
C GLU A 137 5.77 -13.11 -5.95
N VAL A 138 5.74 -11.80 -6.21
CA VAL A 138 5.36 -11.25 -7.53
C VAL A 138 6.34 -11.68 -8.61
N ALA A 139 7.65 -11.64 -8.34
CA ALA A 139 8.67 -12.08 -9.28
C ALA A 139 8.52 -13.55 -9.64
N GLY A 140 8.18 -14.39 -8.65
CA GLY A 140 7.94 -15.82 -8.85
C GLY A 140 6.75 -16.13 -9.77
N TRP A 141 5.78 -15.21 -9.93
CA TRP A 141 4.67 -15.37 -10.87
C TRP A 141 5.01 -15.03 -12.32
N MET A 142 6.07 -14.29 -12.51
CA MET A 142 6.49 -13.83 -13.85
C MET A 142 7.45 -14.80 -14.55
N GLY A 143 7.93 -15.83 -13.86
CA GLY A 143 8.82 -16.90 -14.37
C GLY A 143 10.27 -16.56 -14.21
#